data_31ad4c8570b208d21f242920965c8e28
#
_entry.id   31ad4c8570b208d21f242920965c8e28
#
_cell.length_a   1.000
_cell.length_b   1.000
_cell.length_c   1.000
_cell.angle_alpha   90.00
_cell.angle_beta   90.00
_cell.angle_gamma   90.00
#
_symmetry.space_group_name_H-M   'P 1'
#
loop_
_entity.id
_entity.type
_entity.pdbx_description
1 polymer ?
#
loop_
_entity_poly.entity_id
_entity_poly.type
_entity_poly.pdbx_seq_one_letter_code
_entity_poly.pdbx_strand_id
1 'polypeptide(L)'
;MKPPVHIEPKRMLRWVLQGVALAGVATAVVFFFTVRPETWAHLRDFNPWWVPLLMGLIFIAWACNGARVWLFCRALGHPLRYRTALQASMSQEFGVAATPAGIGGAVIRLTLLKRAGVPVAHGGSMLASDAAIDVLFFALLAPFAAWVLLHDAIFARLLQRLDSRVVLPGFLAVLAGAALLLVLLRSAWFHRLVERLAGATHFGRSKRLPARHRFLRRATARTLRRMREALALLWGRRKSALVLNFLLAAVQWTCRYSLLPLILWAVHSPVNPVPLFLAQGLLFMLSMLVVVPGGGGAVEVLAALILPAFVPVALVGTVVLLWRLLTFYLYLLGGGTAFFLAVRQRRIDAGPAAGGR
;
A
#
# COMPACT_ATOMS: atom_id res chain seq x y z
N MET A 1 -3.82 -14.91 28.58
CA MET A 1 -3.63 -14.06 27.38
C MET A 1 -3.96 -14.89 26.16
N LYS A 2 -5.05 -14.58 25.41
CA LYS A 2 -5.16 -15.16 24.06
C LYS A 2 -4.06 -14.52 23.22
N PRO A 3 -3.27 -15.29 22.46
CA PRO A 3 -2.23 -14.73 21.62
C PRO A 3 -2.83 -13.74 20.60
N PRO A 4 -2.06 -12.75 20.13
CA PRO A 4 -2.49 -11.87 19.05
C PRO A 4 -2.92 -12.73 17.87
N VAL A 5 -3.88 -12.25 17.09
CA VAL A 5 -4.51 -12.94 15.95
C VAL A 5 -3.48 -13.79 15.23
N HIS A 6 -3.43 -15.08 15.55
CA HIS A 6 -2.64 -16.06 14.80
C HIS A 6 -3.39 -16.28 13.50
N ILE A 7 -2.97 -15.60 12.46
CA ILE A 7 -3.37 -16.03 11.11
C ILE A 7 -2.71 -17.39 10.93
N GLU A 8 -3.51 -18.44 10.93
CA GLU A 8 -3.01 -19.80 10.71
C GLU A 8 -2.26 -19.84 9.37
N PRO A 9 -1.02 -20.34 9.31
CA PRO A 9 -0.23 -20.37 8.09
C PRO A 9 -0.97 -21.02 6.91
N LYS A 10 -1.78 -22.04 7.18
CA LYS A 10 -2.62 -22.71 6.17
C LYS A 10 -3.70 -21.78 5.59
N ARG A 11 -4.31 -20.92 6.41
CA ARG A 11 -5.31 -19.96 5.96
C ARG A 11 -4.68 -18.85 5.12
N MET A 12 -3.52 -18.37 5.53
CA MET A 12 -2.76 -17.39 4.75
C MET A 12 -2.31 -17.95 3.41
N LEU A 13 -1.77 -19.20 3.40
CA LEU A 13 -1.40 -19.88 2.16
C LEU A 13 -2.59 -20.03 1.21
N ARG A 14 -3.77 -20.41 1.74
CA ARG A 14 -4.99 -20.53 0.94
C ARG A 14 -5.37 -19.17 0.31
N TRP A 15 -5.33 -18.08 1.05
CA TRP A 15 -5.61 -16.75 0.52
C TRP A 15 -4.61 -16.32 -0.54
N VAL A 16 -3.32 -16.59 -0.34
CA VAL A 16 -2.27 -16.35 -1.36
C VAL A 16 -2.58 -17.14 -2.63
N LEU A 17 -2.83 -18.44 -2.50
CA LEU A 17 -3.13 -19.28 -3.67
C LEU A 17 -4.41 -18.84 -4.39
N GLN A 18 -5.46 -18.47 -3.66
CA GLN A 18 -6.69 -17.92 -4.25
C GLN A 18 -6.43 -16.59 -4.97
N GLY A 19 -5.67 -15.67 -4.37
CA GLY A 19 -5.32 -14.39 -5.00
C GLY A 19 -4.47 -14.58 -6.25
N VAL A 20 -3.47 -15.46 -6.19
CA VAL A 20 -2.61 -15.78 -7.35
C VAL A 20 -3.43 -16.45 -8.46
N ALA A 21 -4.26 -17.44 -8.12
CA ALA A 21 -5.10 -18.12 -9.10
C ALA A 21 -6.07 -17.14 -9.76
N LEU A 22 -6.75 -16.30 -8.98
CA LEU A 22 -7.72 -15.34 -9.50
C LEU A 22 -7.05 -14.28 -10.38
N ALA A 23 -5.92 -13.72 -9.94
CA ALA A 23 -5.13 -12.77 -10.72
C ALA A 23 -4.59 -13.43 -12.00
N GLY A 24 -4.09 -14.66 -11.90
CA GLY A 24 -3.58 -15.43 -13.05
C GLY A 24 -4.66 -15.70 -14.09
N VAL A 25 -5.83 -16.17 -13.64
CA VAL A 25 -6.98 -16.41 -14.54
C VAL A 25 -7.44 -15.10 -15.18
N ALA A 26 -7.61 -14.04 -14.40
CA ALA A 26 -8.03 -12.74 -14.95
C ALA A 26 -7.01 -12.18 -15.95
N THR A 27 -5.71 -12.25 -15.62
CA THR A 27 -4.64 -11.85 -16.55
C THR A 27 -4.67 -12.68 -17.83
N ALA A 28 -4.83 -14.01 -17.73
CA ALA A 28 -4.91 -14.90 -18.87
C ALA A 28 -6.15 -14.61 -19.74
N VAL A 29 -7.31 -14.34 -19.11
CA VAL A 29 -8.53 -13.96 -19.82
C VAL A 29 -8.31 -12.64 -20.56
N VAL A 30 -7.84 -11.59 -19.88
CA VAL A 30 -7.56 -10.30 -20.53
C VAL A 30 -6.57 -10.46 -21.68
N PHE A 31 -5.49 -11.21 -21.45
CA PHE A 31 -4.48 -11.50 -22.48
C PHE A 31 -5.10 -12.21 -23.69
N PHE A 32 -5.87 -13.28 -23.46
CA PHE A 32 -6.50 -14.06 -24.54
C PHE A 32 -7.44 -13.22 -25.40
N PHE A 33 -8.26 -12.36 -24.80
CA PHE A 33 -9.21 -11.51 -25.53
C PHE A 33 -8.57 -10.29 -26.20
N THR A 34 -7.35 -9.90 -25.83
CA THR A 34 -6.69 -8.70 -26.35
C THR A 34 -5.49 -9.00 -27.26
N VAL A 35 -4.92 -10.21 -27.18
CA VAL A 35 -3.79 -10.62 -28.04
C VAL A 35 -4.21 -10.69 -29.49
N ARG A 36 -3.41 -10.08 -30.35
CA ARG A 36 -3.54 -10.06 -31.79
C ARG A 36 -2.17 -10.33 -32.42
N PRO A 37 -2.10 -10.63 -33.73
CA PRO A 37 -0.81 -10.82 -34.42
C PRO A 37 0.15 -9.65 -34.22
N GLU A 38 -0.35 -8.42 -34.21
CA GLU A 38 0.44 -7.20 -33.99
C GLU A 38 1.12 -7.18 -32.61
N THR A 39 0.53 -7.83 -31.61
CA THR A 39 1.10 -7.96 -30.25
C THR A 39 2.47 -8.66 -30.30
N TRP A 40 2.62 -9.67 -31.14
CA TRP A 40 3.87 -10.41 -31.27
C TRP A 40 4.97 -9.59 -31.94
N ALA A 41 4.63 -8.68 -32.88
CA ALA A 41 5.58 -7.73 -33.42
C ALA A 41 6.16 -6.82 -32.34
N HIS A 42 5.32 -6.21 -31.53
CA HIS A 42 5.77 -5.36 -30.42
C HIS A 42 6.62 -6.11 -29.37
N LEU A 43 6.34 -7.40 -29.11
CA LEU A 43 7.14 -8.21 -28.20
C LEU A 43 8.50 -8.62 -28.79
N ARG A 44 8.59 -8.81 -30.12
CA ARG A 44 9.88 -9.08 -30.78
C ARG A 44 10.83 -7.91 -30.70
N ASP A 45 10.29 -6.69 -30.82
CA ASP A 45 11.06 -5.45 -30.75
C ASP A 45 11.33 -4.99 -29.31
N PHE A 46 10.86 -5.76 -28.30
CA PHE A 46 11.06 -5.43 -26.90
C PHE A 46 12.54 -5.50 -26.51
N ASN A 47 13.09 -4.37 -26.11
CA ASN A 47 14.48 -4.32 -25.65
C ASN A 47 14.62 -4.90 -24.23
N PRO A 48 15.41 -6.00 -24.03
CA PRO A 48 15.56 -6.65 -22.72
C PRO A 48 16.10 -5.74 -21.60
N TRP A 49 16.77 -4.64 -21.95
CA TRP A 49 17.29 -3.67 -20.96
C TRP A 49 16.20 -2.95 -20.16
N TRP A 50 14.95 -2.97 -20.65
CA TRP A 50 13.82 -2.47 -19.85
C TRP A 50 13.57 -3.29 -18.59
N VAL A 51 13.83 -4.60 -18.60
CA VAL A 51 13.57 -5.48 -17.45
C VAL A 51 14.40 -5.07 -16.22
N PRO A 52 15.74 -4.98 -16.29
CA PRO A 52 16.53 -4.55 -15.15
C PRO A 52 16.23 -3.11 -14.70
N LEU A 53 15.88 -2.21 -15.63
CA LEU A 53 15.45 -0.85 -15.28
C LEU A 53 14.16 -0.86 -14.45
N LEU A 54 13.12 -1.55 -14.92
CA LEU A 54 11.84 -1.65 -14.25
C LEU A 54 11.95 -2.35 -12.88
N MET A 55 12.76 -3.42 -12.80
CA MET A 55 13.09 -4.07 -11.53
C MET A 55 13.85 -3.15 -10.58
N GLY A 56 14.80 -2.37 -11.12
CA GLY A 56 15.56 -1.37 -10.35
C GLY A 56 14.65 -0.35 -9.67
N LEU A 57 13.62 0.14 -10.37
CA LEU A 57 12.64 1.07 -9.78
C LEU A 57 11.88 0.43 -8.61
N ILE A 58 11.55 -0.85 -8.69
CA ILE A 58 10.88 -1.55 -7.60
C ILE A 58 11.81 -1.72 -6.40
N PHE A 59 13.08 -2.07 -6.64
CA PHE A 59 14.07 -2.17 -5.55
C PHE A 59 14.31 -0.81 -4.89
N ILE A 60 14.37 0.28 -5.65
CA ILE A 60 14.44 1.65 -5.13
C ILE A 60 13.20 1.95 -4.27
N ALA A 61 12.01 1.64 -4.77
CA ALA A 61 10.77 1.84 -4.02
C ALA A 61 10.75 1.05 -2.70
N TRP A 62 11.22 -0.20 -2.69
CA TRP A 62 11.36 -1.00 -1.47
C TRP A 62 12.41 -0.43 -0.53
N ALA A 63 13.56 0.01 -1.05
CA ALA A 63 14.59 0.64 -0.26
C ALA A 63 14.07 1.92 0.41
N CYS A 64 13.39 2.78 -0.32
CA CYS A 64 12.76 3.97 0.24
C CYS A 64 11.73 3.63 1.32
N ASN A 65 10.86 2.65 1.10
CA ASN A 65 9.88 2.22 2.09
C ASN A 65 10.55 1.64 3.35
N GLY A 66 11.63 0.86 3.19
CA GLY A 66 12.47 0.40 4.30
C GLY A 66 13.12 1.54 5.08
N ALA A 67 13.62 2.56 4.35
CA ALA A 67 14.22 3.75 4.95
C ALA A 67 13.21 4.60 5.74
N ARG A 68 11.97 4.72 5.26
CA ARG A 68 10.86 5.37 5.98
C ARG A 68 10.61 4.71 7.33
N VAL A 69 10.50 3.36 7.34
CA VAL A 69 10.34 2.57 8.58
C VAL A 69 11.52 2.78 9.53
N TRP A 70 12.72 2.66 9.01
CA TRP A 70 13.96 2.82 9.78
C TRP A 70 14.08 4.21 10.41
N LEU A 71 13.79 5.26 9.63
CA LEU A 71 13.82 6.65 10.06
C LEU A 71 12.85 6.91 11.22
N PHE A 72 11.61 6.44 11.10
CA PHE A 72 10.62 6.61 12.16
C PHE A 72 10.95 5.79 13.42
N CYS A 73 11.48 4.57 13.26
CA CYS A 73 11.96 3.81 14.43
C CYS A 73 13.02 4.58 15.19
N ARG A 74 14.00 5.15 14.50
CA ARG A 74 15.05 5.98 15.13
C ARG A 74 14.48 7.25 15.76
N ALA A 75 13.57 7.94 15.07
CA ALA A 75 12.94 9.15 15.58
C ALA A 75 12.14 8.91 16.87
N LEU A 76 11.59 7.71 17.04
CA LEU A 76 10.85 7.28 18.22
C LEU A 76 11.74 6.58 19.30
N GLY A 77 13.05 6.60 19.14
CA GLY A 77 13.98 6.02 20.10
C GLY A 77 14.13 4.51 20.04
N HIS A 78 13.77 3.89 18.90
CA HIS A 78 13.91 2.44 18.67
C HIS A 78 14.94 2.19 17.56
N PRO A 79 16.24 2.18 17.86
CA PRO A 79 17.26 1.95 16.84
C PRO A 79 17.18 0.52 16.31
N LEU A 80 16.76 0.38 15.07
CA LEU A 80 16.76 -0.88 14.32
C LEU A 80 17.87 -0.90 13.27
N ARG A 81 18.33 -2.10 12.92
CA ARG A 81 19.14 -2.27 11.73
C ARG A 81 18.27 -2.01 10.49
N TYR A 82 18.80 -1.31 9.49
CA TYR A 82 18.09 -1.02 8.25
C TYR A 82 17.51 -2.28 7.59
N ARG A 83 18.28 -3.38 7.58
CA ARG A 83 17.83 -4.68 7.07
C ARG A 83 16.52 -5.17 7.72
N THR A 84 16.36 -4.98 9.03
CA THR A 84 15.14 -5.38 9.75
C THR A 84 13.95 -4.50 9.34
N ALA A 85 14.18 -3.20 9.16
CA ALA A 85 13.15 -2.27 8.69
C ALA A 85 12.74 -2.58 7.24
N LEU A 86 13.71 -2.87 6.36
CA LEU A 86 13.47 -3.28 4.98
C LEU A 86 12.68 -4.59 4.92
N GLN A 87 13.06 -5.61 5.69
CA GLN A 87 12.32 -6.86 5.77
C GLN A 87 10.89 -6.66 6.25
N ALA A 88 10.66 -5.78 7.25
CA ALA A 88 9.32 -5.48 7.73
C ALA A 88 8.46 -4.78 6.66
N SER A 89 9.05 -3.86 5.88
CA SER A 89 8.34 -3.16 4.80
C SER A 89 8.05 -4.06 3.60
N MET A 90 9.00 -4.88 3.15
CA MET A 90 8.77 -5.86 2.08
C MET A 90 7.73 -6.91 2.49
N SER A 91 7.79 -7.40 3.74
CA SER A 91 6.79 -8.34 4.27
C SER A 91 5.39 -7.71 4.38
N GLN A 92 5.30 -6.40 4.58
CA GLN A 92 4.02 -5.68 4.50
C GLN A 92 3.41 -5.78 3.10
N GLU A 93 4.21 -5.58 2.04
CA GLU A 93 3.73 -5.69 0.65
C GLU A 93 3.20 -7.10 0.35
N PHE A 94 3.92 -8.13 0.81
CA PHE A 94 3.42 -9.51 0.77
C PHE A 94 2.07 -9.64 1.49
N GLY A 95 1.94 -9.06 2.68
CA GLY A 95 0.68 -9.10 3.44
C GLY A 95 -0.47 -8.38 2.74
N VAL A 96 -0.18 -7.27 2.04
CA VAL A 96 -1.16 -6.55 1.21
C VAL A 96 -1.62 -7.44 0.05
N ALA A 97 -0.67 -8.04 -0.66
CA ALA A 97 -0.97 -8.91 -1.80
C ALA A 97 -1.67 -10.23 -1.40
N ALA A 98 -1.37 -10.75 -0.21
CA ALA A 98 -1.82 -12.05 0.27
C ALA A 98 -3.17 -12.04 0.99
N THR A 99 -3.75 -10.87 1.27
CA THR A 99 -4.97 -10.79 2.09
C THR A 99 -6.04 -9.89 1.48
N PRO A 100 -7.32 -10.20 1.71
CA PRO A 100 -8.42 -9.35 1.26
C PRO A 100 -8.28 -7.91 1.78
N ALA A 101 -8.56 -6.94 0.94
CA ALA A 101 -8.44 -5.51 1.22
C ALA A 101 -7.07 -5.06 1.80
N GLY A 102 -6.00 -5.87 1.63
CA GLY A 102 -4.65 -5.53 2.06
C GLY A 102 -4.41 -5.46 3.58
N ILE A 103 -5.38 -5.88 4.41
CA ILE A 103 -5.34 -5.75 5.88
C ILE A 103 -4.13 -6.46 6.48
N GLY A 104 -3.70 -7.58 5.90
CA GLY A 104 -2.56 -8.37 6.36
C GLY A 104 -1.24 -7.60 6.35
N GLY A 105 -1.08 -6.62 5.47
CA GLY A 105 0.13 -5.82 5.40
C GLY A 105 0.44 -5.10 6.71
N ALA A 106 -0.53 -4.36 7.23
CA ALA A 106 -0.37 -3.67 8.52
C ALA A 106 -0.12 -4.65 9.68
N VAL A 107 -0.83 -5.79 9.70
CA VAL A 107 -0.68 -6.82 10.74
C VAL A 107 0.72 -7.43 10.72
N ILE A 108 1.23 -7.78 9.54
CA ILE A 108 2.58 -8.35 9.37
C ILE A 108 3.64 -7.33 9.81
N ARG A 109 3.57 -6.10 9.32
CA ARG A 109 4.53 -5.05 9.69
C ARG A 109 4.56 -4.82 11.20
N LEU A 110 3.40 -4.62 11.83
CA LEU A 110 3.30 -4.42 13.28
C LEU A 110 3.83 -5.61 14.07
N THR A 111 3.57 -6.83 13.58
CA THR A 111 4.05 -8.05 14.23
C THR A 111 5.57 -8.15 14.16
N LEU A 112 6.19 -7.89 13.00
CA LEU A 112 7.63 -7.92 12.83
C LEU A 112 8.33 -6.82 13.63
N LEU A 113 7.80 -5.58 13.61
CA LEU A 113 8.32 -4.48 14.43
C LEU A 113 8.20 -4.76 15.92
N LYS A 114 7.07 -5.31 16.39
CA LYS A 114 6.90 -5.74 17.78
C LYS A 114 7.94 -6.78 18.18
N ARG A 115 8.20 -7.74 17.31
CA ARG A 115 9.24 -8.76 17.52
C ARG A 115 10.65 -8.15 17.57
N ALA A 116 10.88 -7.04 16.88
CA ALA A 116 12.12 -6.29 16.90
C ALA A 116 12.23 -5.30 18.09
N GLY A 117 11.30 -5.34 19.05
CA GLY A 117 11.32 -4.51 20.26
C GLY A 117 10.54 -3.18 20.14
N VAL A 118 9.91 -2.89 19.00
CA VAL A 118 9.10 -1.67 18.83
C VAL A 118 7.70 -1.89 19.39
N PRO A 119 7.22 -1.06 20.34
CA PRO A 119 5.87 -1.15 20.88
C PRO A 119 4.81 -1.02 19.78
N VAL A 120 3.72 -1.78 19.87
CA VAL A 120 2.62 -1.75 18.87
C VAL A 120 2.04 -0.34 18.71
N ALA A 121 1.99 0.44 19.80
CA ALA A 121 1.53 1.83 19.76
C ALA A 121 2.42 2.71 18.85
N HIS A 122 3.73 2.57 18.95
CA HIS A 122 4.69 3.29 18.08
C HIS A 122 4.62 2.78 16.65
N GLY A 123 4.52 1.46 16.43
CA GLY A 123 4.28 0.90 15.09
C GLY A 123 2.98 1.43 14.45
N GLY A 124 1.90 1.54 15.23
CA GLY A 124 0.63 2.13 14.78
C GLY A 124 0.74 3.61 14.42
N SER A 125 1.49 4.40 15.22
CA SER A 125 1.73 5.82 14.91
C SER A 125 2.57 6.00 13.65
N MET A 126 3.54 5.10 13.38
CA MET A 126 4.30 5.09 12.13
C MET A 126 3.39 4.83 10.93
N LEU A 127 2.53 3.81 11.00
CA LEU A 127 1.57 3.51 9.92
C LEU A 127 0.63 4.69 9.64
N ALA A 128 0.13 5.35 10.69
CA ALA A 128 -0.71 6.53 10.55
C ALA A 128 0.05 7.71 9.94
N SER A 129 1.31 7.92 10.34
CA SER A 129 2.16 8.98 9.78
C SER A 129 2.53 8.70 8.33
N ASP A 130 2.86 7.46 7.97
CA ASP A 130 3.12 7.05 6.59
C ASP A 130 1.89 7.32 5.72
N ALA A 131 0.70 6.90 6.15
CA ALA A 131 -0.54 7.15 5.41
C ALA A 131 -0.83 8.66 5.24
N ALA A 132 -0.60 9.47 6.28
CA ALA A 132 -0.79 10.92 6.20
C ALA A 132 0.21 11.57 5.22
N ILE A 133 1.45 11.11 5.20
CA ILE A 133 2.49 11.59 4.27
C ILE A 133 2.16 11.18 2.83
N ASP A 134 1.69 9.96 2.63
CA ASP A 134 1.28 9.47 1.31
C ASP A 134 0.09 10.29 0.78
N VAL A 135 -0.92 10.55 1.62
CA VAL A 135 -2.05 11.44 1.28
C VAL A 135 -1.56 12.86 0.95
N LEU A 136 -0.61 13.40 1.74
CA LEU A 136 -0.03 14.72 1.47
C LEU A 136 0.69 14.75 0.11
N PHE A 137 1.44 13.72 -0.24
CA PHE A 137 2.11 13.61 -1.53
C PHE A 137 1.10 13.68 -2.69
N PHE A 138 0.04 12.86 -2.64
CA PHE A 138 -0.98 12.87 -3.69
C PHE A 138 -1.80 14.17 -3.71
N ALA A 139 -2.07 14.77 -2.56
CA ALA A 139 -2.75 16.06 -2.47
C ALA A 139 -1.94 17.21 -3.07
N LEU A 140 -0.62 17.21 -2.91
CA LEU A 140 0.27 18.19 -3.53
C LEU A 140 0.42 17.97 -5.04
N LEU A 141 0.35 16.73 -5.49
CA LEU A 141 0.40 16.39 -6.91
C LEU A 141 -0.92 16.70 -7.64
N ALA A 142 -2.05 16.66 -6.93
CA ALA A 142 -3.37 16.78 -7.51
C ALA A 142 -3.62 18.08 -8.31
N PRO A 143 -3.21 19.29 -7.88
CA PRO A 143 -3.39 20.52 -8.66
C PRO A 143 -2.63 20.48 -9.98
N PHE A 144 -1.39 19.98 -9.98
CA PHE A 144 -0.58 19.81 -11.19
C PHE A 144 -1.22 18.80 -12.13
N ALA A 145 -1.67 17.67 -11.59
CA ALA A 145 -2.35 16.65 -12.34
C ALA A 145 -3.67 17.17 -12.96
N ALA A 146 -4.45 17.92 -12.20
CA ALA A 146 -5.65 18.58 -12.71
C ALA A 146 -5.34 19.57 -13.84
N TRP A 147 -4.29 20.38 -13.69
CA TRP A 147 -3.87 21.30 -14.73
C TRP A 147 -3.49 20.56 -16.02
N VAL A 148 -2.70 19.50 -15.95
CA VAL A 148 -2.33 18.69 -17.12
C VAL A 148 -3.56 18.04 -17.76
N LEU A 149 -4.47 17.48 -16.96
CA LEU A 149 -5.68 16.84 -17.46
C LEU A 149 -6.59 17.82 -18.23
N LEU A 150 -6.73 19.05 -17.74
CA LEU A 150 -7.55 20.06 -18.42
C LEU A 150 -7.00 20.44 -19.80
N HIS A 151 -5.70 20.21 -20.05
CA HIS A 151 -5.04 20.50 -21.33
C HIS A 151 -4.78 19.23 -22.16
N ASP A 152 -5.12 18.05 -21.66
CA ASP A 152 -4.91 16.78 -22.35
C ASP A 152 -6.10 16.45 -23.27
N ALA A 153 -5.83 16.21 -24.56
CA ALA A 153 -6.86 15.95 -25.57
C ALA A 153 -7.62 14.63 -25.34
N ILE A 154 -6.98 13.62 -24.70
CA ILE A 154 -7.62 12.35 -24.38
C ILE A 154 -8.60 12.56 -23.25
N PHE A 155 -8.18 13.30 -22.23
CA PHE A 155 -9.02 13.60 -21.07
C PHE A 155 -10.17 14.54 -21.45
N ALA A 156 -9.95 15.51 -22.33
CA ALA A 156 -11.01 16.37 -22.83
C ALA A 156 -12.11 15.56 -23.54
N ARG A 157 -11.74 14.57 -24.36
CA ARG A 157 -12.70 13.63 -24.99
C ARG A 157 -13.40 12.72 -23.98
N LEU A 158 -12.70 12.30 -22.92
CA LEU A 158 -13.29 11.50 -21.85
C LEU A 158 -14.29 12.34 -21.03
N LEU A 159 -13.94 13.58 -20.72
CA LEU A 159 -14.84 14.52 -20.01
C LEU A 159 -16.09 14.87 -20.83
N GLN A 160 -15.98 14.97 -22.15
CA GLN A 160 -17.16 15.18 -23.00
C GLN A 160 -18.12 14.00 -23.00
N ARG A 161 -17.65 12.77 -22.71
CA ARG A 161 -18.47 11.57 -22.57
C ARG A 161 -19.00 11.35 -21.14
N LEU A 162 -18.33 11.92 -20.16
CA LEU A 162 -18.70 11.83 -18.74
C LEU A 162 -19.38 13.16 -18.35
N ASP A 163 -20.52 13.08 -17.69
CA ASP A 163 -21.19 14.28 -17.18
C ASP A 163 -20.23 15.01 -16.21
N SER A 164 -19.79 16.21 -16.64
CA SER A 164 -18.91 17.08 -15.85
C SER A 164 -19.47 17.37 -14.44
N ARG A 165 -20.80 17.29 -14.30
CA ARG A 165 -21.51 17.45 -13.02
C ARG A 165 -21.20 16.32 -12.02
N VAL A 166 -20.64 15.19 -12.45
CA VAL A 166 -20.28 14.05 -11.59
C VAL A 166 -18.77 13.99 -11.35
N VAL A 167 -17.98 14.23 -12.40
CA VAL A 167 -16.52 14.07 -12.35
C VAL A 167 -15.86 15.13 -11.50
N LEU A 168 -16.20 16.41 -11.71
CA LEU A 168 -15.60 17.50 -10.96
C LEU A 168 -15.94 17.48 -9.47
N PRO A 169 -17.22 17.30 -9.06
CA PRO A 169 -17.55 17.11 -7.65
C PRO A 169 -16.90 15.86 -7.04
N GLY A 170 -16.81 14.75 -7.77
CA GLY A 170 -16.13 13.55 -7.31
C GLY A 170 -14.64 13.79 -7.03
N PHE A 171 -13.94 14.47 -7.93
CA PHE A 171 -12.55 14.83 -7.73
C PHE A 171 -12.37 15.80 -6.55
N LEU A 172 -13.20 16.84 -6.47
CA LEU A 172 -13.19 17.79 -5.35
C LEU A 172 -13.52 17.09 -4.02
N ALA A 173 -14.45 16.12 -4.02
CA ALA A 173 -14.77 15.34 -2.83
C ALA A 173 -13.58 14.48 -2.35
N VAL A 174 -12.79 13.89 -3.27
CA VAL A 174 -11.57 13.15 -2.92
C VAL A 174 -10.51 14.09 -2.33
N LEU A 175 -10.29 15.26 -2.93
CA LEU A 175 -9.37 16.26 -2.40
C LEU A 175 -9.83 16.81 -1.05
N ALA A 176 -11.10 17.13 -0.92
CA ALA A 176 -11.69 17.58 0.35
C ALA A 176 -11.61 16.49 1.42
N GLY A 177 -11.85 15.23 1.06
CA GLY A 177 -11.70 14.07 1.95
C GLY A 177 -10.26 13.89 2.42
N ALA A 178 -9.28 14.04 1.52
CA ALA A 178 -7.86 13.98 1.85
C ALA A 178 -7.45 15.15 2.77
N ALA A 179 -7.85 16.37 2.44
CA ALA A 179 -7.61 17.55 3.27
C ALA A 179 -8.30 17.42 4.64
N LEU A 180 -9.55 16.95 4.67
CA LEU A 180 -10.28 16.68 5.89
C LEU A 180 -9.58 15.63 6.75
N LEU A 181 -9.08 14.54 6.16
CA LEU A 181 -8.32 13.52 6.86
C LEU A 181 -7.06 14.10 7.50
N LEU A 182 -6.30 14.94 6.78
CA LEU A 182 -5.12 15.62 7.30
C LEU A 182 -5.47 16.56 8.46
N VAL A 183 -6.54 17.37 8.31
CA VAL A 183 -7.05 18.25 9.36
C VAL A 183 -7.54 17.44 10.56
N LEU A 184 -8.27 16.36 10.34
CA LEU A 184 -8.76 15.48 11.40
C LEU A 184 -7.61 14.82 12.16
N LEU A 185 -6.61 14.30 11.47
CA LEU A 185 -5.42 13.70 12.11
C LEU A 185 -4.65 14.71 12.97
N ARG A 186 -4.69 16.00 12.60
CA ARG A 186 -4.07 17.10 13.36
C ARG A 186 -4.98 17.69 14.43
N SER A 187 -6.31 17.52 14.33
CA SER A 187 -7.28 18.20 15.17
C SER A 187 -7.38 17.57 16.58
N ALA A 188 -7.53 18.42 17.59
CA ALA A 188 -7.89 18.00 18.95
C ALA A 188 -9.26 17.29 19.01
N TRP A 189 -10.12 17.49 18.00
CA TRP A 189 -11.40 16.82 17.87
C TRP A 189 -11.24 15.35 17.50
N PHE A 190 -10.35 15.02 16.54
CA PHE A 190 -10.05 13.62 16.19
C PHE A 190 -9.48 12.88 17.41
N HIS A 191 -8.61 13.53 18.16
CA HIS A 191 -8.10 12.95 19.40
C HIS A 191 -9.22 12.72 20.42
N ARG A 192 -10.16 13.65 20.55
CA ARG A 192 -11.35 13.48 21.40
C ARG A 192 -12.32 12.44 20.87
N LEU A 193 -12.47 12.32 19.53
CA LEU A 193 -13.28 11.29 18.88
C LEU A 193 -12.68 9.90 19.10
N VAL A 194 -11.38 9.73 18.91
CA VAL A 194 -10.66 8.48 19.20
C VAL A 194 -10.78 8.12 20.69
N GLU A 195 -10.68 9.10 21.58
CA GLU A 195 -10.91 8.92 23.01
C GLU A 195 -12.38 8.57 23.32
N ARG A 196 -13.35 9.19 22.63
CA ARG A 196 -14.79 8.87 22.75
C ARG A 196 -15.11 7.50 22.17
N LEU A 197 -14.56 7.12 21.02
CA LEU A 197 -14.74 5.79 20.43
C LEU A 197 -14.03 4.71 21.25
N ALA A 198 -12.83 4.98 21.76
CA ALA A 198 -12.19 4.12 22.75
C ALA A 198 -12.96 4.09 24.08
N GLY A 199 -13.70 5.14 24.39
CA GLY A 199 -14.62 5.24 25.52
C GLY A 199 -16.02 4.70 25.22
N ALA A 200 -16.50 4.79 23.97
CA ALA A 200 -17.85 4.38 23.51
C ALA A 200 -17.97 2.88 23.22
N THR A 201 -16.89 2.11 23.33
CA THR A 201 -17.03 0.67 23.67
C THR A 201 -17.73 0.50 25.06
N HIS A 202 -18.32 1.59 25.55
CA HIS A 202 -19.28 1.67 26.62
C HIS A 202 -20.69 1.38 26.13
N PHE A 203 -20.96 0.16 25.70
CA PHE A 203 -22.30 -0.36 25.82
C PHE A 203 -22.55 -0.62 27.33
N GLY A 204 -23.36 0.26 27.92
CA GLY A 204 -23.95 0.06 29.24
C GLY A 204 -23.10 0.62 30.40
N ARG A 205 -23.66 1.58 31.08
CA ARG A 205 -23.31 2.05 32.45
C ARG A 205 -23.51 0.95 33.51
N SER A 206 -23.22 -0.31 33.19
CA SER A 206 -23.30 -1.40 34.14
C SER A 206 -22.04 -1.42 35.00
N LYS A 207 -22.22 -1.16 36.28
CA LYS A 207 -21.16 -1.23 37.32
C LYS A 207 -20.52 -2.61 37.48
N ARG A 208 -20.96 -3.63 36.73
CA ARG A 208 -20.53 -5.03 36.83
C ARG A 208 -19.86 -5.57 35.57
N LEU A 209 -18.93 -4.80 34.95
CA LEU A 209 -18.11 -5.35 33.88
C LEU A 209 -17.10 -6.35 34.44
N PRO A 210 -16.97 -7.57 33.82
CA PRO A 210 -15.96 -8.55 34.21
C PRO A 210 -14.55 -7.94 34.25
N ALA A 211 -13.71 -8.37 35.16
CA ALA A 211 -12.34 -7.87 35.32
C ALA A 211 -11.55 -7.85 34.00
N ARG A 212 -11.82 -8.81 33.09
CA ARG A 212 -11.26 -8.92 31.75
C ARG A 212 -11.58 -7.72 30.85
N HIS A 213 -12.82 -7.20 30.87
CA HIS A 213 -13.21 -6.04 30.08
C HIS A 213 -12.56 -4.75 30.61
N ARG A 214 -12.43 -4.62 31.92
CA ARG A 214 -11.72 -3.49 32.56
C ARG A 214 -10.23 -3.51 32.18
N PHE A 215 -9.61 -4.69 32.16
CA PHE A 215 -8.22 -4.85 31.73
C PHE A 215 -8.02 -4.48 30.26
N LEU A 216 -8.85 -5.02 29.35
CA LEU A 216 -8.79 -4.70 27.90
C LEU A 216 -8.95 -3.21 27.66
N ARG A 217 -9.91 -2.57 28.31
CA ARG A 217 -10.15 -1.13 28.22
C ARG A 217 -8.92 -0.32 28.66
N ARG A 218 -8.32 -0.66 29.80
CA ARG A 218 -7.11 0.02 30.29
C ARG A 218 -5.91 -0.21 29.36
N ALA A 219 -5.79 -1.40 28.78
CA ALA A 219 -4.74 -1.72 27.83
C ALA A 219 -4.90 -0.93 26.53
N THR A 220 -6.13 -0.85 25.97
CA THR A 220 -6.42 -0.07 24.76
C THR A 220 -6.19 1.42 24.99
N ALA A 221 -6.70 1.98 26.10
CA ALA A 221 -6.49 3.38 26.44
C ALA A 221 -5.00 3.74 26.57
N ARG A 222 -4.20 2.87 27.22
CA ARG A 222 -2.74 3.05 27.30
C ARG A 222 -2.06 3.01 25.91
N THR A 223 -2.49 2.10 25.04
CA THR A 223 -1.94 2.00 23.68
C THR A 223 -2.25 3.25 22.87
N LEU A 224 -3.49 3.74 22.92
CA LEU A 224 -3.91 4.96 22.23
C LEU A 224 -3.19 6.21 22.76
N ARG A 225 -3.01 6.32 24.08
CA ARG A 225 -2.24 7.42 24.68
C ARG A 225 -0.79 7.41 24.18
N ARG A 226 -0.11 6.26 24.20
CA ARG A 226 1.26 6.12 23.67
C ARG A 226 1.35 6.41 22.17
N MET A 227 0.35 5.99 21.39
CA MET A 227 0.27 6.32 19.98
C MET A 227 0.16 7.83 19.74
N ARG A 228 -0.68 8.51 20.52
CA ARG A 228 -0.81 9.98 20.49
C ARG A 228 0.50 10.68 20.85
N GLU A 229 1.15 10.25 21.93
CA GLU A 229 2.45 10.80 22.37
C GLU A 229 3.52 10.63 21.27
N ALA A 230 3.56 9.46 20.60
CA ALA A 230 4.47 9.20 19.49
C ALA A 230 4.15 10.06 18.24
N LEU A 231 2.87 10.24 17.89
CA LEU A 231 2.46 11.15 16.83
C LEU A 231 2.84 12.60 17.15
N ALA A 232 2.58 13.07 18.37
CA ALA A 232 2.95 14.41 18.80
C ALA A 232 4.47 14.63 18.76
N LEU A 233 5.27 13.62 19.10
CA LEU A 233 6.72 13.66 19.00
C LEU A 233 7.19 13.78 17.55
N LEU A 234 6.66 12.93 16.65
CA LEU A 234 7.00 12.95 15.23
C LEU A 234 6.62 14.28 14.57
N TRP A 235 5.38 14.71 14.72
CA TRP A 235 4.85 15.90 14.04
C TRP A 235 5.23 17.22 14.73
N GLY A 236 5.58 17.20 16.02
CA GLY A 236 5.99 18.38 16.75
C GLY A 236 7.51 18.64 16.75
N ARG A 237 8.27 17.65 17.18
CA ARG A 237 9.71 17.81 17.47
C ARG A 237 10.66 17.23 16.42
N ARG A 238 10.19 16.29 15.57
CA ARG A 238 11.02 15.58 14.60
C ARG A 238 10.69 15.96 13.15
N LYS A 239 10.56 17.26 12.88
CA LYS A 239 10.20 17.81 11.56
C LYS A 239 11.14 17.36 10.45
N SER A 240 12.45 17.27 10.72
CA SER A 240 13.42 16.77 9.75
C SER A 240 13.15 15.32 9.34
N ALA A 241 12.72 14.46 10.29
CA ALA A 241 12.33 13.09 9.98
C ALA A 241 11.06 13.03 9.12
N LEU A 242 10.11 13.95 9.32
CA LEU A 242 8.91 14.03 8.47
C LEU A 242 9.25 14.49 7.05
N VAL A 243 10.07 15.54 6.91
CA VAL A 243 10.50 16.04 5.58
C VAL A 243 11.25 14.94 4.83
N LEU A 244 12.21 14.27 5.48
CA LEU A 244 12.94 13.18 4.84
C LEU A 244 12.03 11.99 4.51
N ASN A 245 11.07 11.66 5.38
CA ASN A 245 10.06 10.64 5.08
C ASN A 245 9.19 11.04 3.88
N PHE A 246 8.80 12.31 3.76
CA PHE A 246 8.06 12.82 2.60
C PHE A 246 8.87 12.70 1.31
N LEU A 247 10.15 13.07 1.32
CA LEU A 247 11.02 12.92 0.15
C LEU A 247 11.18 11.45 -0.26
N LEU A 248 11.38 10.56 0.72
CA LEU A 248 11.42 9.11 0.47
C LEU A 248 10.08 8.58 -0.07
N ALA A 249 8.95 9.08 0.43
CA ALA A 249 7.63 8.75 -0.10
C ALA A 249 7.47 9.23 -1.54
N ALA A 250 7.91 10.45 -1.85
CA ALA A 250 7.86 11.00 -3.20
C ALA A 250 8.65 10.13 -4.19
N VAL A 251 9.89 9.76 -3.84
CA VAL A 251 10.70 8.84 -4.66
C VAL A 251 10.01 7.47 -4.80
N GLN A 252 9.53 6.91 -3.70
CA GLN A 252 8.85 5.61 -3.68
C GLN A 252 7.64 5.58 -4.62
N TRP A 253 6.75 6.58 -4.51
CA TRP A 253 5.52 6.63 -5.31
C TRP A 253 5.81 6.96 -6.77
N THR A 254 6.77 7.87 -7.05
CA THR A 254 7.22 8.15 -8.41
C THR A 254 7.75 6.88 -9.08
N CYS A 255 8.65 6.13 -8.42
CA CYS A 255 9.16 4.86 -8.96
C CYS A 255 8.03 3.86 -9.25
N ARG A 256 7.06 3.70 -8.33
CA ARG A 256 5.95 2.77 -8.52
C ARG A 256 5.03 3.15 -9.67
N TYR A 257 4.67 4.42 -9.77
CA TYR A 257 3.71 4.87 -10.79
C TYR A 257 4.36 5.11 -12.15
N SER A 258 5.69 5.26 -12.21
CA SER A 258 6.43 5.30 -13.48
C SER A 258 6.49 3.94 -14.19
N LEU A 259 6.21 2.82 -13.50
CA LEU A 259 6.29 1.48 -14.11
C LEU A 259 5.37 1.36 -15.33
N LEU A 260 4.12 1.78 -15.24
CA LEU A 260 3.17 1.63 -16.33
C LEU A 260 3.52 2.50 -17.56
N PRO A 261 3.84 3.80 -17.41
CA PRO A 261 4.35 4.60 -18.52
C PRO A 261 5.62 4.03 -19.18
N LEU A 262 6.56 3.53 -18.36
CA LEU A 262 7.80 2.94 -18.89
C LEU A 262 7.56 1.59 -19.58
N ILE A 263 6.61 0.78 -19.11
CA ILE A 263 6.18 -0.43 -19.83
C ILE A 263 5.62 -0.06 -21.20
N LEU A 264 4.80 1.02 -21.28
CA LEU A 264 4.25 1.48 -22.56
C LEU A 264 5.36 2.00 -23.50
N TRP A 265 6.37 2.67 -22.98
CA TRP A 265 7.55 3.03 -23.77
C TRP A 265 8.31 1.80 -24.26
N ALA A 266 8.45 0.79 -23.40
CA ALA A 266 9.13 -0.46 -23.73
C ALA A 266 8.43 -1.25 -24.86
N VAL A 267 7.11 -1.11 -24.99
CA VAL A 267 6.32 -1.73 -26.08
C VAL A 267 6.04 -0.74 -27.22
N HIS A 268 6.84 0.32 -27.36
CA HIS A 268 6.76 1.32 -28.43
C HIS A 268 5.41 2.04 -28.58
N SER A 269 4.69 2.18 -27.45
CA SER A 269 3.41 2.92 -27.37
C SER A 269 3.49 4.05 -26.32
N PRO A 270 4.31 5.08 -26.56
CA PRO A 270 4.49 6.16 -25.60
C PRO A 270 3.19 6.97 -25.44
N VAL A 271 2.83 7.24 -24.20
CA VAL A 271 1.67 8.06 -23.84
C VAL A 271 2.08 9.12 -22.80
N ASN A 272 1.26 10.17 -22.69
CA ASN A 272 1.45 11.15 -21.63
C ASN A 272 1.40 10.46 -20.26
N PRO A 273 2.48 10.54 -19.42
CA PRO A 273 2.55 9.80 -18.17
C PRO A 273 1.56 10.33 -17.11
N VAL A 274 1.15 11.59 -17.18
CA VAL A 274 0.32 12.20 -16.12
C VAL A 274 -1.11 11.67 -16.08
N PRO A 275 -1.88 11.61 -17.19
CA PRO A 275 -3.19 10.96 -17.20
C PRO A 275 -3.10 9.49 -16.76
N LEU A 276 -2.03 8.81 -17.19
CA LEU A 276 -1.82 7.40 -16.85
C LEU A 276 -1.50 7.20 -15.36
N PHE A 277 -0.74 8.12 -14.74
CA PHE A 277 -0.47 8.12 -13.31
C PHE A 277 -1.78 8.24 -12.51
N LEU A 278 -2.68 9.13 -12.93
CA LEU A 278 -3.98 9.30 -12.29
C LEU A 278 -4.91 8.10 -12.51
N ALA A 279 -4.91 7.55 -13.73
CA ALA A 279 -5.65 6.33 -14.04
C ALA A 279 -5.22 5.15 -13.15
N GLN A 280 -3.91 4.99 -12.88
CA GLN A 280 -3.41 4.02 -11.91
C GLN A 280 -3.93 4.28 -10.50
N GLY A 281 -3.91 5.54 -10.03
CA GLY A 281 -4.44 5.91 -8.72
C GLY A 281 -5.91 5.55 -8.57
N LEU A 282 -6.72 5.90 -9.57
CA LEU A 282 -8.15 5.56 -9.62
C LEU A 282 -8.36 4.05 -9.64
N LEU A 283 -7.59 3.33 -10.45
CA LEU A 283 -7.66 1.87 -10.56
C LEU A 283 -7.38 1.20 -9.21
N PHE A 284 -6.32 1.61 -8.50
CA PHE A 284 -6.04 1.10 -7.17
C PHE A 284 -7.12 1.45 -6.15
N MET A 285 -7.65 2.67 -6.18
CA MET A 285 -8.74 3.09 -5.30
C MET A 285 -10.00 2.24 -5.53
N LEU A 286 -10.39 2.03 -6.78
CA LEU A 286 -11.54 1.19 -7.13
C LEU A 286 -11.30 -0.29 -6.77
N SER A 287 -10.08 -0.79 -6.96
CA SER A 287 -9.75 -2.17 -6.61
C SER A 287 -9.87 -2.47 -5.11
N MET A 288 -9.71 -1.45 -4.25
CA MET A 288 -9.89 -1.59 -2.80
C MET A 288 -11.36 -1.81 -2.40
N LEU A 289 -12.32 -1.43 -3.26
CA LEU A 289 -13.75 -1.71 -3.03
C LEU A 289 -14.07 -3.20 -3.24
N VAL A 290 -13.24 -3.90 -4.00
CA VAL A 290 -13.40 -5.34 -4.25
C VAL A 290 -12.58 -6.10 -3.22
N VAL A 291 -13.27 -6.81 -2.32
CA VAL A 291 -12.65 -7.53 -1.19
C VAL A 291 -12.04 -8.85 -1.68
N VAL A 292 -11.01 -8.75 -2.54
CA VAL A 292 -10.25 -9.90 -3.07
C VAL A 292 -8.78 -9.76 -2.67
N PRO A 293 -8.09 -10.86 -2.34
CA PRO A 293 -6.66 -10.83 -2.04
C PRO A 293 -5.85 -10.17 -3.16
N GLY A 294 -5.04 -9.15 -2.81
CA GLY A 294 -4.19 -8.43 -3.74
C GLY A 294 -4.91 -7.69 -4.88
N GLY A 295 -6.23 -7.49 -4.77
CA GLY A 295 -7.05 -6.96 -5.87
C GLY A 295 -7.10 -7.91 -7.08
N GLY A 296 -6.78 -9.22 -6.88
CA GLY A 296 -6.72 -10.20 -7.97
C GLY A 296 -8.03 -10.27 -8.76
N GLY A 297 -7.96 -10.19 -10.06
CA GLY A 297 -9.10 -10.08 -10.96
C GLY A 297 -9.65 -8.67 -11.10
N ALA A 298 -9.84 -7.94 -10.01
CA ALA A 298 -10.40 -6.59 -10.06
C ALA A 298 -9.47 -5.58 -10.74
N VAL A 299 -8.18 -5.62 -10.41
CA VAL A 299 -7.17 -4.74 -11.02
C VAL A 299 -7.05 -5.02 -12.51
N GLU A 300 -7.03 -6.28 -12.92
CA GLU A 300 -6.94 -6.73 -14.31
C GLU A 300 -8.16 -6.27 -15.14
N VAL A 301 -9.36 -6.49 -14.60
CA VAL A 301 -10.61 -6.07 -15.27
C VAL A 301 -10.68 -4.54 -15.38
N LEU A 302 -10.40 -3.82 -14.30
CA LEU A 302 -10.38 -2.36 -14.33
C LEU A 302 -9.31 -1.81 -15.26
N ALA A 303 -8.12 -2.43 -15.33
CA ALA A 303 -7.08 -2.05 -16.26
C ALA A 303 -7.52 -2.30 -17.71
N ALA A 304 -8.17 -3.43 -17.98
CA ALA A 304 -8.71 -3.74 -19.32
C ALA A 304 -9.80 -2.75 -19.75
N LEU A 305 -10.54 -2.16 -18.83
CA LEU A 305 -11.55 -1.12 -19.11
C LEU A 305 -10.94 0.27 -19.31
N ILE A 306 -9.88 0.59 -18.58
CA ILE A 306 -9.30 1.94 -18.55
C ILE A 306 -8.21 2.10 -19.62
N LEU A 307 -7.33 1.11 -19.79
CA LEU A 307 -6.18 1.21 -20.71
C LEU A 307 -6.52 1.40 -22.18
N PRO A 308 -7.65 0.90 -22.74
CA PRO A 308 -8.01 1.17 -24.12
C PRO A 308 -8.23 2.67 -24.45
N ALA A 309 -8.40 3.51 -23.44
CA ALA A 309 -8.42 4.98 -23.61
C ALA A 309 -7.03 5.56 -23.95
N PHE A 310 -5.96 4.84 -23.61
CA PHE A 310 -4.57 5.30 -23.73
C PHE A 310 -3.78 4.54 -24.79
N VAL A 311 -4.08 3.25 -24.99
CA VAL A 311 -3.28 2.37 -25.84
C VAL A 311 -4.17 1.50 -26.74
N PRO A 312 -3.65 1.03 -27.89
CA PRO A 312 -4.36 0.06 -28.73
C PRO A 312 -4.78 -1.17 -27.94
N VAL A 313 -5.99 -1.65 -28.18
CA VAL A 313 -6.57 -2.83 -27.49
C VAL A 313 -5.65 -4.06 -27.58
N ALA A 314 -4.96 -4.22 -28.72
CA ALA A 314 -4.00 -5.31 -28.95
C ALA A 314 -2.83 -5.36 -27.94
N LEU A 315 -2.48 -4.23 -27.31
CA LEU A 315 -1.40 -4.12 -26.33
C LEU A 315 -1.86 -4.26 -24.89
N VAL A 316 -3.17 -4.09 -24.62
CA VAL A 316 -3.71 -4.03 -23.25
C VAL A 316 -3.33 -5.27 -22.45
N GLY A 317 -3.52 -6.47 -23.00
CA GLY A 317 -3.19 -7.71 -22.28
C GLY A 317 -1.71 -7.85 -21.95
N THR A 318 -0.84 -7.51 -22.88
CA THR A 318 0.62 -7.53 -22.69
C THR A 318 1.05 -6.53 -21.60
N VAL A 319 0.53 -5.31 -21.67
CA VAL A 319 0.83 -4.25 -20.69
C VAL A 319 0.34 -4.66 -19.30
N VAL A 320 -0.87 -5.17 -19.18
CA VAL A 320 -1.42 -5.66 -17.91
C VAL A 320 -0.57 -6.81 -17.36
N LEU A 321 -0.19 -7.77 -18.21
CA LEU A 321 0.66 -8.90 -17.80
C LEU A 321 2.01 -8.41 -17.25
N LEU A 322 2.75 -7.59 -18.00
CA LEU A 322 4.05 -7.06 -17.58
C LEU A 322 3.93 -6.23 -16.29
N TRP A 323 2.92 -5.39 -16.21
CA TRP A 323 2.68 -4.57 -15.04
C TRP A 323 2.36 -5.41 -13.80
N ARG A 324 1.53 -6.47 -13.93
CA ARG A 324 1.22 -7.38 -12.82
C ARG A 324 2.39 -8.27 -12.42
N LEU A 325 3.24 -8.68 -13.36
CA LEU A 325 4.48 -9.39 -13.04
C LEU A 325 5.33 -8.56 -12.07
N LEU A 326 5.44 -7.25 -12.31
CA LEU A 326 6.25 -6.35 -11.52
C LEU A 326 5.58 -5.89 -10.21
N THR A 327 4.26 -5.61 -10.24
CA THR A 327 3.57 -4.97 -9.09
C THR A 327 2.82 -5.96 -8.20
N PHE A 328 2.58 -7.17 -8.64
CA PHE A 328 1.88 -8.19 -7.85
C PHE A 328 2.75 -9.42 -7.60
N TYR A 329 3.19 -10.10 -8.65
CA TYR A 329 3.93 -11.36 -8.50
C TYR A 329 5.31 -11.15 -7.88
N LEU A 330 6.03 -10.10 -8.28
CA LEU A 330 7.33 -9.77 -7.68
C LEU A 330 7.18 -9.37 -6.19
N TYR A 331 6.09 -8.69 -5.82
CA TYR A 331 5.80 -8.33 -4.43
C TYR A 331 5.44 -9.56 -3.59
N LEU A 332 4.71 -10.51 -4.15
CA LEU A 332 4.46 -11.80 -3.50
C LEU A 332 5.74 -12.58 -3.26
N LEU A 333 6.59 -12.70 -4.29
CA LEU A 333 7.84 -13.46 -4.20
C LEU A 333 8.85 -12.78 -3.28
N GLY A 334 9.19 -11.52 -3.57
CA GLY A 334 10.20 -10.78 -2.81
C GLY A 334 9.75 -10.49 -1.37
N GLY A 335 8.53 -10.03 -1.19
CA GLY A 335 7.94 -9.79 0.13
C GLY A 335 7.71 -11.07 0.92
N GLY A 336 7.28 -12.15 0.25
CA GLY A 336 7.13 -13.48 0.85
C GLY A 336 8.47 -14.04 1.33
N THR A 337 9.50 -13.96 0.49
CA THR A 337 10.86 -14.37 0.86
C THR A 337 11.37 -13.57 2.08
N ALA A 338 11.18 -12.24 2.07
CA ALA A 338 11.54 -11.38 3.20
C ALA A 338 10.79 -11.78 4.49
N PHE A 339 9.50 -12.09 4.38
CA PHE A 339 8.69 -12.56 5.51
C PHE A 339 9.17 -13.89 6.07
N PHE A 340 9.40 -14.88 5.23
CA PHE A 340 9.87 -16.20 5.67
C PHE A 340 11.27 -16.13 6.29
N LEU A 341 12.17 -15.33 5.71
CA LEU A 341 13.50 -15.09 6.30
C LEU A 341 13.41 -14.41 7.67
N ALA A 342 12.56 -13.38 7.82
CA ALA A 342 12.36 -12.70 9.09
C ALA A 342 11.77 -13.62 10.17
N VAL A 343 10.93 -14.57 9.78
CA VAL A 343 10.36 -15.58 10.71
C VAL A 343 11.40 -16.64 11.07
N ARG A 344 12.23 -17.08 10.11
CA ARG A 344 13.24 -18.14 10.31
C ARG A 344 14.41 -17.68 11.17
N GLN A 345 14.94 -16.48 10.95
CA GLN A 345 16.09 -15.94 11.68
C GLN A 345 15.88 -16.01 13.20
N ARG A 346 14.67 -15.80 13.71
CA ARG A 346 14.36 -15.87 15.14
C ARG A 346 14.14 -17.29 15.70
N ARG A 347 13.88 -18.30 14.87
CA ARG A 347 13.91 -19.69 15.37
C ARG A 347 15.34 -20.12 15.70
N ILE A 348 16.33 -19.54 15.00
CA ILE A 348 17.76 -19.79 15.25
C ILE A 348 18.21 -19.03 16.49
N ASP A 349 17.79 -17.74 16.65
CA ASP A 349 18.16 -16.90 17.80
C ASP A 349 17.46 -17.32 19.11
N ALA A 350 16.34 -18.05 19.03
CA ALA A 350 15.59 -18.52 20.19
C ALA A 350 16.13 -19.81 20.82
N GLY A 351 17.12 -20.47 20.20
CA GLY A 351 17.71 -21.72 20.67
C GLY A 351 16.68 -22.88 20.77
N PRO A 352 17.09 -24.13 20.89
CA PRO A 352 16.16 -25.17 21.30
C PRO A 352 15.63 -24.78 22.67
N ALA A 353 14.30 -24.68 22.80
CA ALA A 353 13.65 -24.46 24.10
C ALA A 353 14.31 -25.43 25.09
N ALA A 354 14.88 -24.91 26.17
CA ALA A 354 15.41 -25.72 27.24
C ALA A 354 14.27 -26.59 27.74
N GLY A 355 14.11 -27.71 27.09
CA GLY A 355 13.24 -28.79 27.48
C GLY A 355 13.92 -29.52 28.62
N GLY A 356 13.31 -29.55 29.77
CA GLY A 356 13.58 -30.54 30.77
C GLY A 356 14.44 -30.07 31.92
N ARG A 357 13.85 -29.57 32.97
CA ARG A 357 14.00 -30.25 34.29
C ARG A 357 12.84 -29.80 35.19
#